data_9b022b5f282cb33db426635163061c53
#
_entry.id   9b022b5f282cb33db426635163061c53
#
_cell.length_a   1.000
_cell.length_b   1.000
_cell.length_c   1.000
_cell.angle_alpha   90.00
_cell.angle_beta   90.00
_cell.angle_gamma   90.00
#
_symmetry.space_group_name_H-M   'P 1'
#
loop_
_entity.id
_entity.type
_entity.pdbx_description
1 polymer ?
#
loop_
_entity_poly.entity_id
_entity_poly.type
_entity_poly.pdbx_seq_one_letter_code
_entity_poly.pdbx_strand_id
1 'polypeptide(L)'
;VKIDEILIKALTAYDATRERSLQKEVGVSQVGGCRKQVWLQLQGTVKENTTLKLPSLMGTAIHKMIEEALTNDNDLNWSNYQLEREVEWDGLKGHIDLFIPDIGAVVDWKTTKLKNMDYFPSKQQRWQVQLYGYLLEMNGEKPKTVTLVAIPRDGDERQIKIHTEEYNREICVEALTWLDEVKAMKEPPAPERFAAQFCQHYCSYYGTACSGKGKDIPLDPITDEVIIQAVKQYLQLSSEIKEKETARDGVKAALENINGVIPDGTKVSWSQVAGRSSIDEQAVKMAMGEVPKKVGEPSMRLTVK
;
A
#
# COMPACT_ATOMS: atom_id res chain seq x y z
N VAL A 1 4.94 -6.83 -34.14
CA VAL A 1 4.43 -7.28 -32.83
C VAL A 1 5.06 -6.39 -31.75
N LYS A 2 4.25 -5.73 -30.94
CA LYS A 2 4.76 -4.89 -29.87
C LYS A 2 4.97 -5.74 -28.60
N ILE A 3 6.17 -5.75 -28.09
CA ILE A 3 6.58 -6.60 -26.95
C ILE A 3 5.82 -6.21 -25.67
N ASP A 4 5.57 -4.91 -25.47
CA ASP A 4 4.79 -4.39 -24.37
C ASP A 4 3.35 -4.94 -24.35
N GLU A 5 2.68 -5.00 -25.51
CA GLU A 5 1.33 -5.57 -25.63
C GLU A 5 1.30 -7.07 -25.27
N ILE A 6 2.32 -7.84 -25.72
CA ILE A 6 2.45 -9.26 -25.36
C ILE A 6 2.61 -9.43 -23.86
N LEU A 7 3.53 -8.65 -23.27
CA LEU A 7 3.82 -8.72 -21.84
C LEU A 7 2.59 -8.35 -21.00
N ILE A 8 1.91 -7.24 -21.33
CA ILE A 8 0.70 -6.80 -20.63
C ILE A 8 -0.38 -7.86 -20.73
N LYS A 9 -0.61 -8.45 -21.93
CA LYS A 9 -1.58 -9.52 -22.12
C LYS A 9 -1.28 -10.75 -21.27
N ALA A 10 -0.01 -11.19 -21.27
CA ALA A 10 0.42 -12.35 -20.48
C ALA A 10 0.25 -12.12 -18.98
N LEU A 11 0.66 -10.95 -18.46
CA LEU A 11 0.52 -10.59 -17.05
C LEU A 11 -0.95 -10.43 -16.65
N THR A 12 -1.80 -9.90 -17.52
CA THR A 12 -3.24 -9.79 -17.26
C THR A 12 -3.91 -11.15 -17.18
N ALA A 13 -3.55 -12.07 -18.10
CA ALA A 13 -4.05 -13.45 -18.07
C ALA A 13 -3.60 -14.18 -16.80
N TYR A 14 -2.34 -14.02 -16.41
CA TYR A 14 -1.82 -14.58 -15.16
C TYR A 14 -2.54 -14.03 -13.93
N ASP A 15 -2.75 -12.69 -13.85
CA ASP A 15 -3.46 -12.07 -12.72
C ASP A 15 -4.90 -12.60 -12.58
N ALA A 16 -5.58 -12.85 -13.70
CA ALA A 16 -6.95 -13.35 -13.70
C ALA A 16 -7.10 -14.78 -13.12
N THR A 17 -6.05 -15.60 -13.16
CA THR A 17 -6.07 -17.00 -12.68
C THR A 17 -5.58 -17.15 -11.23
N ARG A 18 -5.08 -16.09 -10.59
CA ARG A 18 -4.61 -16.17 -9.21
C ARG A 18 -5.79 -16.40 -8.24
N GLU A 19 -5.59 -17.21 -7.20
CA GLU A 19 -6.57 -17.49 -6.15
C GLU A 19 -7.15 -16.20 -5.54
N ARG A 20 -6.29 -15.25 -5.22
CA ARG A 20 -6.69 -13.95 -4.68
C ARG A 20 -7.63 -13.17 -5.60
N SER A 21 -7.47 -13.28 -6.93
CA SER A 21 -8.35 -12.66 -7.91
C SER A 21 -9.70 -13.34 -8.00
N LEU A 22 -9.74 -14.65 -7.74
CA LEU A 22 -10.92 -15.49 -7.75
C LEU A 22 -11.68 -15.51 -6.41
N GLN A 23 -11.05 -15.07 -5.33
CA GLN A 23 -11.63 -15.08 -3.98
C GLN A 23 -12.96 -14.32 -3.94
N LYS A 24 -13.99 -14.98 -3.40
CA LYS A 24 -15.35 -14.45 -3.23
C LYS A 24 -15.56 -13.92 -1.81
N GLU A 25 -15.00 -14.58 -0.82
CA GLU A 25 -15.09 -14.24 0.59
C GLU A 25 -14.29 -12.96 0.89
N VAL A 26 -14.71 -12.23 1.91
CA VAL A 26 -13.96 -11.04 2.38
C VAL A 26 -12.71 -11.53 3.09
N GLY A 27 -11.55 -11.12 2.60
CA GLY A 27 -10.28 -11.40 3.24
C GLY A 27 -9.96 -10.40 4.34
N VAL A 28 -9.15 -10.82 5.32
CA VAL A 28 -8.66 -9.98 6.43
C VAL A 28 -8.05 -8.68 5.91
N SER A 29 -7.29 -8.73 4.82
CA SER A 29 -6.65 -7.55 4.21
C SER A 29 -7.61 -6.49 3.66
N GLN A 30 -8.90 -6.80 3.53
CA GLN A 30 -9.93 -5.89 3.04
C GLN A 30 -10.64 -5.13 4.16
N VAL A 31 -10.58 -5.64 5.39
CA VAL A 31 -11.19 -5.01 6.57
C VAL A 31 -10.50 -3.66 6.84
N GLY A 32 -11.30 -2.62 7.07
CA GLY A 32 -10.80 -1.24 7.19
C GLY A 32 -10.42 -0.57 5.86
N GLY A 33 -10.68 -1.24 4.74
CA GLY A 33 -10.50 -0.70 3.40
C GLY A 33 -11.66 0.18 2.93
N CYS A 34 -12.05 0.03 1.68
CA CYS A 34 -13.21 0.76 1.12
C CYS A 34 -14.50 -0.02 1.39
N ARG A 35 -15.45 0.57 2.14
CA ARG A 35 -16.75 -0.04 2.46
C ARG A 35 -17.51 -0.45 1.20
N LYS A 36 -17.54 0.39 0.17
CA LYS A 36 -18.21 0.07 -1.09
C LYS A 36 -17.60 -1.15 -1.77
N GLN A 37 -16.28 -1.29 -1.77
CA GLN A 37 -15.61 -2.46 -2.34
C GLN A 37 -16.00 -3.74 -1.60
N VAL A 38 -15.99 -3.72 -0.28
CA VAL A 38 -16.35 -4.87 0.57
C VAL A 38 -17.84 -5.18 0.41
N TRP A 39 -18.70 -4.17 0.40
CA TRP A 39 -20.14 -4.33 0.19
C TRP A 39 -20.45 -4.99 -1.16
N LEU A 40 -19.86 -4.52 -2.27
CA LEU A 40 -20.02 -5.12 -3.59
C LEU A 40 -19.56 -6.57 -3.63
N GLN A 41 -18.49 -6.92 -2.91
CA GLN A 41 -18.03 -8.30 -2.79
C GLN A 41 -19.03 -9.19 -2.03
N LEU A 42 -19.56 -8.71 -0.92
CA LEU A 42 -20.59 -9.40 -0.15
C LEU A 42 -21.89 -9.64 -0.94
N GLN A 43 -22.22 -8.71 -1.85
CA GLN A 43 -23.37 -8.86 -2.77
C GLN A 43 -23.10 -9.81 -3.96
N GLY A 44 -21.90 -10.39 -4.05
CA GLY A 44 -21.53 -11.24 -5.18
C GLY A 44 -21.41 -10.51 -6.52
N THR A 45 -21.20 -9.19 -6.49
CA THR A 45 -21.04 -8.36 -7.71
C THR A 45 -19.87 -8.88 -8.55
N VAL A 46 -20.07 -8.94 -9.86
CA VAL A 46 -19.05 -9.42 -10.80
C VAL A 46 -17.85 -8.45 -10.82
N LYS A 47 -16.65 -9.01 -10.79
CA LYS A 47 -15.37 -8.27 -10.86
C LYS A 47 -14.99 -8.05 -12.32
N GLU A 48 -15.35 -6.90 -12.88
CA GLU A 48 -15.18 -6.62 -14.33
C GLU A 48 -13.99 -5.72 -14.68
N ASN A 49 -13.32 -5.13 -13.68
CA ASN A 49 -12.12 -4.34 -13.95
C ASN A 49 -10.94 -5.28 -14.29
N THR A 50 -10.68 -5.41 -15.59
CA THR A 50 -9.60 -6.23 -16.15
C THR A 50 -8.27 -5.47 -16.30
N THR A 51 -8.17 -4.23 -15.82
CA THR A 51 -6.92 -3.46 -15.86
C THR A 51 -5.84 -4.21 -15.08
N LEU A 52 -4.66 -4.36 -15.70
CA LEU A 52 -3.50 -5.01 -15.07
C LEU A 52 -3.14 -4.33 -13.74
N LYS A 53 -3.18 -5.10 -12.66
CA LYS A 53 -2.86 -4.66 -11.31
C LYS A 53 -1.37 -4.90 -11.00
N LEU A 54 -0.48 -4.38 -11.84
CA LEU A 54 0.96 -4.59 -11.75
C LEU A 54 1.54 -4.36 -10.33
N PRO A 55 1.16 -3.31 -9.57
CA PRO A 55 1.67 -3.15 -8.20
C PRO A 55 1.30 -4.30 -7.26
N SER A 56 0.14 -4.92 -7.45
CA SER A 56 -0.29 -6.09 -6.69
C SER A 56 0.50 -7.34 -7.06
N LEU A 57 0.75 -7.54 -8.36
CA LEU A 57 1.60 -8.64 -8.85
C LEU A 57 3.03 -8.54 -8.31
N MET A 58 3.62 -7.35 -8.34
CA MET A 58 4.96 -7.13 -7.77
C MET A 58 4.99 -7.41 -6.26
N GLY A 59 3.95 -7.01 -5.53
CA GLY A 59 3.82 -7.35 -4.11
C GLY A 59 3.84 -8.86 -3.89
N THR A 60 3.00 -9.60 -4.60
CA THR A 60 2.96 -11.07 -4.53
C THR A 60 4.29 -11.73 -4.88
N ALA A 61 5.00 -11.22 -5.91
CA ALA A 61 6.30 -11.75 -6.30
C ALA A 61 7.35 -11.56 -5.21
N ILE A 62 7.34 -10.42 -4.50
CA ILE A 62 8.25 -10.15 -3.39
C ILE A 62 7.92 -11.06 -2.19
N HIS A 63 6.65 -11.26 -1.83
CA HIS A 63 6.25 -12.20 -0.77
C HIS A 63 6.76 -13.61 -1.07
N LYS A 64 6.55 -14.09 -2.29
CA LYS A 64 7.04 -15.41 -2.71
C LYS A 64 8.58 -15.52 -2.65
N MET A 65 9.29 -14.48 -3.06
CA MET A 65 10.76 -14.44 -2.95
C MET A 65 11.21 -14.52 -1.48
N ILE A 66 10.52 -13.84 -0.55
CA ILE A 66 10.85 -13.89 0.88
C ILE A 66 10.55 -15.30 1.43
N GLU A 67 9.41 -15.87 1.09
CA GLU A 67 9.05 -17.24 1.47
C GLU A 67 10.11 -18.24 1.00
N GLU A 68 10.53 -18.18 -0.25
CA GLU A 68 11.58 -19.03 -0.81
C GLU A 68 12.93 -18.81 -0.11
N ALA A 69 13.30 -17.57 0.18
CA ALA A 69 14.54 -17.24 0.88
C ALA A 69 14.54 -17.81 2.30
N LEU A 70 13.46 -17.63 3.04
CA LEU A 70 13.31 -18.15 4.39
C LEU A 70 13.26 -19.69 4.42
N THR A 71 12.60 -20.31 3.45
CA THR A 71 12.53 -21.79 3.35
C THR A 71 13.89 -22.41 3.07
N ASN A 72 14.75 -21.74 2.30
CA ASN A 72 16.06 -22.24 1.89
C ASN A 72 17.19 -21.86 2.87
N ASP A 73 16.90 -21.11 3.93
CA ASP A 73 17.91 -20.71 4.92
C ASP A 73 18.22 -21.87 5.87
N ASN A 74 19.39 -22.51 5.68
CA ASN A 74 19.82 -23.64 6.47
C ASN A 74 20.39 -23.25 7.85
N ASP A 75 20.70 -21.97 8.08
CA ASP A 75 21.27 -21.48 9.35
C ASP A 75 20.16 -21.19 10.37
N LEU A 76 18.93 -21.04 9.92
CA LEU A 76 17.77 -20.83 10.76
C LEU A 76 17.20 -22.17 11.23
N ASN A 77 17.19 -22.39 12.53
CA ASN A 77 16.53 -23.56 13.11
C ASN A 77 15.01 -23.37 13.11
N TRP A 78 14.42 -23.45 11.93
CA TRP A 78 13.02 -23.14 11.65
C TRP A 78 12.04 -24.25 12.03
N SER A 79 12.36 -25.15 12.93
CA SER A 79 11.51 -26.30 13.28
C SER A 79 10.07 -25.90 13.67
N ASN A 80 9.84 -24.63 14.04
CA ASN A 80 8.56 -24.14 14.54
C ASN A 80 8.04 -22.88 13.80
N TYR A 81 8.53 -22.57 12.60
CA TYR A 81 8.00 -21.47 11.80
C TYR A 81 6.97 -21.96 10.79
N GLN A 82 5.95 -21.16 10.59
CA GLN A 82 4.87 -21.47 9.64
C GLN A 82 4.75 -20.30 8.66
N LEU A 83 5.12 -20.55 7.41
CA LEU A 83 5.03 -19.60 6.31
C LEU A 83 3.69 -19.78 5.59
N GLU A 84 3.13 -18.70 5.06
CA GLU A 84 1.88 -18.65 4.28
C GLU A 84 0.73 -19.46 4.94
N ARG A 85 0.62 -19.35 6.27
CA ARG A 85 -0.38 -20.08 7.03
C ARG A 85 -1.78 -19.58 6.75
N GLU A 86 -2.63 -20.44 6.22
CA GLU A 86 -4.06 -20.16 6.11
C GLU A 86 -4.73 -20.20 7.49
N VAL A 87 -5.59 -19.20 7.73
CA VAL A 87 -6.43 -19.10 8.93
C VAL A 87 -7.82 -18.65 8.53
N GLU A 88 -8.83 -19.25 9.15
CA GLU A 88 -10.23 -18.93 8.90
C GLU A 88 -11.05 -19.01 10.19
N TRP A 89 -11.98 -18.10 10.37
CA TRP A 89 -12.98 -18.11 11.42
C TRP A 89 -14.18 -17.26 11.03
N ASP A 90 -15.39 -17.79 11.21
CA ASP A 90 -16.67 -17.10 10.96
C ASP A 90 -16.75 -16.41 9.57
N GLY A 91 -16.26 -17.10 8.54
CA GLY A 91 -16.26 -16.63 7.16
C GLY A 91 -15.25 -15.53 6.86
N LEU A 92 -14.36 -15.19 7.80
CA LEU A 92 -13.22 -14.33 7.58
C LEU A 92 -11.97 -15.17 7.36
N LYS A 93 -11.34 -15.02 6.20
CA LYS A 93 -10.19 -15.81 5.79
C LYS A 93 -8.94 -14.93 5.60
N GLY A 94 -7.78 -15.47 5.96
CA GLY A 94 -6.50 -14.81 5.77
C GLY A 94 -5.34 -15.77 5.57
N HIS A 95 -4.24 -15.24 5.04
CA HIS A 95 -2.96 -15.92 4.90
C HIS A 95 -1.93 -15.10 5.67
N ILE A 96 -1.31 -15.74 6.65
CA ILE A 96 -0.28 -15.12 7.50
C ILE A 96 1.07 -15.39 6.86
N ASP A 97 1.81 -14.35 6.52
CA ASP A 97 3.10 -14.49 5.85
C ASP A 97 4.10 -15.31 6.70
N LEU A 98 4.15 -15.04 8.03
CA LEU A 98 4.96 -15.82 8.96
C LEU A 98 4.30 -15.86 10.35
N PHE A 99 4.17 -17.07 10.91
CA PHE A 99 3.77 -17.28 12.29
C PHE A 99 4.85 -18.09 13.04
N ILE A 100 5.21 -17.65 14.24
CA ILE A 100 6.20 -18.29 15.12
C ILE A 100 5.48 -18.73 16.39
N PRO A 101 4.98 -19.98 16.47
CA PRO A 101 4.15 -20.46 17.58
C PRO A 101 4.84 -20.34 18.95
N ASP A 102 6.11 -20.67 19.05
CA ASP A 102 6.87 -20.72 20.32
C ASP A 102 6.87 -19.39 21.07
N ILE A 103 6.94 -18.29 20.32
CA ILE A 103 6.91 -16.94 20.89
C ILE A 103 5.59 -16.22 20.65
N GLY A 104 4.66 -16.84 19.91
CA GLY A 104 3.37 -16.26 19.56
C GLY A 104 3.48 -15.02 18.67
N ALA A 105 4.46 -14.96 17.78
CA ALA A 105 4.71 -13.81 16.91
C ALA A 105 4.04 -14.01 15.54
N VAL A 106 3.26 -13.01 15.12
CA VAL A 106 2.61 -12.91 13.81
C VAL A 106 3.31 -11.84 13.01
N VAL A 107 3.72 -12.15 11.78
CA VAL A 107 4.43 -11.20 10.92
C VAL A 107 3.75 -11.12 9.55
N ASP A 108 3.65 -9.92 9.02
CA ASP A 108 3.08 -9.65 7.70
C ASP A 108 3.96 -8.64 6.94
N TRP A 109 4.35 -9.02 5.71
CA TRP A 109 5.19 -8.20 4.85
C TRP A 109 4.35 -7.21 4.05
N LYS A 110 4.84 -5.99 3.91
CA LYS A 110 4.22 -4.96 3.06
C LYS A 110 5.24 -4.37 2.12
N THR A 111 4.93 -4.36 0.83
CA THR A 111 5.76 -3.64 -0.14
C THR A 111 5.21 -2.26 -0.39
N THR A 112 6.06 -1.25 -0.35
CA THR A 112 5.65 0.15 -0.55
C THR A 112 6.71 0.94 -1.31
N LYS A 113 6.40 2.18 -1.67
CA LYS A 113 7.39 3.14 -2.17
C LYS A 113 7.99 3.93 -1.01
N LEU A 114 9.26 4.34 -1.13
CA LEU A 114 9.94 5.15 -0.12
C LEU A 114 9.11 6.35 0.33
N LYS A 115 8.52 7.10 -0.58
CA LYS A 115 7.69 8.26 -0.28
C LYS A 115 6.47 7.98 0.59
N ASN A 116 6.10 6.72 0.77
CA ASN A 116 4.95 6.30 1.58
C ASN A 116 5.37 5.71 2.94
N MET A 117 6.68 5.60 3.20
CA MET A 117 7.19 5.02 4.44
C MET A 117 6.80 5.82 5.69
N ASP A 118 6.62 7.14 5.58
CA ASP A 118 6.20 7.98 6.70
C ASP A 118 4.76 7.72 7.15
N TYR A 119 3.95 7.12 6.28
CA TYR A 119 2.54 6.76 6.55
C TYR A 119 2.35 5.29 6.94
N PHE A 120 3.44 4.56 7.16
CA PHE A 120 3.42 3.15 7.55
C PHE A 120 3.54 2.99 9.07
N PRO A 121 2.73 2.11 9.69
CA PRO A 121 1.62 1.38 9.09
C PRO A 121 0.33 2.20 9.01
N SER A 122 -0.50 1.94 8.01
CA SER A 122 -1.86 2.48 7.96
C SER A 122 -2.78 1.74 8.95
N LYS A 123 -3.93 2.37 9.32
CA LYS A 123 -4.95 1.73 10.16
C LYS A 123 -5.40 0.38 9.61
N GLN A 124 -5.62 0.29 8.29
CA GLN A 124 -6.01 -0.97 7.63
C GLN A 124 -4.96 -2.07 7.77
N GLN A 125 -3.66 -1.74 7.66
CA GLN A 125 -2.57 -2.70 7.86
C GLN A 125 -2.47 -3.16 9.31
N ARG A 126 -2.62 -2.23 10.29
CA ARG A 126 -2.68 -2.60 11.70
C ARG A 126 -3.85 -3.54 11.99
N TRP A 127 -5.04 -3.22 11.50
CA TRP A 127 -6.19 -4.10 11.65
C TRP A 127 -5.97 -5.47 11.03
N GLN A 128 -5.34 -5.53 9.86
CA GLN A 128 -5.03 -6.80 9.20
C GLN A 128 -4.17 -7.71 10.08
N VAL A 129 -3.05 -7.22 10.59
CA VAL A 129 -2.13 -8.06 11.37
C VAL A 129 -2.72 -8.42 12.75
N GLN A 130 -3.50 -7.54 13.36
CA GLN A 130 -4.24 -7.83 14.59
C GLN A 130 -5.31 -8.90 14.35
N LEU A 131 -6.06 -8.82 13.26
CA LEU A 131 -7.06 -9.83 12.88
C LEU A 131 -6.42 -11.20 12.58
N TYR A 132 -5.20 -11.25 12.06
CA TYR A 132 -4.46 -12.52 11.96
C TYR A 132 -4.23 -13.14 13.34
N GLY A 133 -3.82 -12.33 14.32
CA GLY A 133 -3.73 -12.76 15.72
C GLY A 133 -5.08 -13.27 16.24
N TYR A 134 -6.17 -12.58 15.97
CA TYR A 134 -7.52 -12.98 16.37
C TYR A 134 -7.92 -14.35 15.74
N LEU A 135 -7.68 -14.54 14.45
CA LEU A 135 -7.98 -15.81 13.80
C LEU A 135 -7.15 -16.95 14.39
N LEU A 136 -5.88 -16.73 14.70
CA LEU A 136 -5.03 -17.70 15.40
C LEU A 136 -5.58 -18.04 16.79
N GLU A 137 -5.97 -17.03 17.58
CA GLU A 137 -6.58 -17.22 18.91
C GLU A 137 -7.86 -18.09 18.81
N MET A 138 -8.71 -17.79 17.84
CA MET A 138 -9.96 -18.55 17.61
C MET A 138 -9.68 -19.99 17.15
N ASN A 139 -8.52 -20.27 16.58
CA ASN A 139 -8.05 -21.62 16.21
C ASN A 139 -7.21 -22.29 17.34
N GLY A 140 -7.20 -21.72 18.56
CA GLY A 140 -6.56 -22.31 19.73
C GLY A 140 -5.07 -21.96 19.92
N GLU A 141 -4.52 -21.09 19.09
CA GLU A 141 -3.15 -20.58 19.22
C GLU A 141 -3.09 -19.42 20.26
N LYS A 142 -1.88 -19.02 20.61
CA LYS A 142 -1.62 -17.96 21.61
C LYS A 142 -0.78 -16.84 21.02
N PRO A 143 -1.35 -15.98 20.16
CA PRO A 143 -0.62 -14.82 19.65
C PRO A 143 -0.27 -13.88 20.79
N LYS A 144 0.94 -13.32 20.77
CA LYS A 144 1.43 -12.36 21.76
C LYS A 144 1.80 -11.03 21.10
N THR A 145 2.48 -11.09 19.96
CA THR A 145 2.93 -9.92 19.23
C THR A 145 2.55 -9.98 17.77
N VAL A 146 2.29 -8.83 17.18
CA VAL A 146 2.02 -8.67 15.76
C VAL A 146 3.02 -7.68 15.16
N THR A 147 3.59 -8.03 14.03
CA THR A 147 4.65 -7.27 13.38
C THR A 147 4.33 -7.01 11.92
N LEU A 148 4.44 -5.77 11.50
CA LEU A 148 4.37 -5.35 10.11
C LEU A 148 5.77 -4.95 9.65
N VAL A 149 6.22 -5.46 8.51
CA VAL A 149 7.51 -5.14 7.91
C VAL A 149 7.28 -4.48 6.56
N ALA A 150 7.63 -3.20 6.45
CA ALA A 150 7.58 -2.48 5.17
C ALA A 150 8.90 -2.62 4.42
N ILE A 151 8.82 -3.13 3.20
CA ILE A 151 9.95 -3.34 2.29
C ILE A 151 9.81 -2.33 1.15
N PRO A 152 10.79 -1.42 0.97
CA PRO A 152 10.76 -0.45 -0.10
C PRO A 152 11.01 -1.12 -1.45
N ARG A 153 10.20 -0.78 -2.47
CA ARG A 153 10.40 -1.27 -3.83
C ARG A 153 11.40 -0.44 -4.65
N ASP A 154 11.72 0.73 -4.14
CA ASP A 154 12.59 1.76 -4.75
C ASP A 154 13.63 2.27 -3.75
N GLY A 155 14.10 1.39 -2.86
CA GLY A 155 15.07 1.65 -1.81
C GLY A 155 15.97 0.43 -1.58
N ASP A 156 16.67 0.46 -0.46
CA ASP A 156 17.58 -0.60 -0.01
C ASP A 156 17.20 -1.12 1.40
N GLU A 157 17.99 -2.06 1.92
CA GLU A 157 17.77 -2.71 3.22
C GLU A 157 17.74 -1.74 4.40
N ARG A 158 18.40 -0.58 4.30
CA ARG A 158 18.45 0.45 5.36
C ARG A 158 17.12 1.17 5.55
N GLN A 159 16.25 1.11 4.55
CA GLN A 159 14.92 1.71 4.59
C GLN A 159 13.80 0.70 4.94
N ILE A 160 14.16 -0.56 5.25
CA ILE A 160 13.18 -1.51 5.80
C ILE A 160 12.67 -0.95 7.13
N LYS A 161 11.36 -0.86 7.29
CA LYS A 161 10.73 -0.34 8.51
C LYS A 161 9.93 -1.45 9.18
N ILE A 162 10.18 -1.63 10.47
CA ILE A 162 9.51 -2.64 11.29
C ILE A 162 8.60 -1.93 12.29
N HIS A 163 7.38 -2.40 12.41
CA HIS A 163 6.41 -1.96 13.42
C HIS A 163 5.91 -3.19 14.17
N THR A 164 6.26 -3.29 15.45
CA THR A 164 5.82 -4.37 16.33
C THR A 164 4.96 -3.81 17.44
N GLU A 165 3.84 -4.46 17.73
CA GLU A 165 2.97 -4.15 18.85
C GLU A 165 2.45 -5.44 19.50
N GLU A 166 1.91 -5.35 20.69
CA GLU A 166 1.23 -6.46 21.35
C GLU A 166 -0.06 -6.82 20.60
N TYR A 167 -0.38 -8.12 20.57
CA TYR A 167 -1.71 -8.55 20.13
C TYR A 167 -2.78 -7.95 21.05
N ASN A 168 -3.75 -7.27 20.47
CA ASN A 168 -4.80 -6.59 21.20
C ASN A 168 -6.18 -6.91 20.63
N ARG A 169 -6.96 -7.66 21.41
CA ARG A 169 -8.31 -8.09 21.04
C ARG A 169 -9.29 -6.92 20.85
N GLU A 170 -9.11 -5.79 21.56
CA GLU A 170 -9.97 -4.63 21.40
C GLU A 170 -9.86 -3.99 20.02
N ILE A 171 -8.64 -3.99 19.45
CA ILE A 171 -8.42 -3.54 18.06
C ILE A 171 -9.14 -4.47 17.08
N CYS A 172 -9.17 -5.78 17.36
CA CYS A 172 -9.90 -6.74 16.55
C CYS A 172 -11.41 -6.52 16.62
N VAL A 173 -11.95 -6.21 17.81
CA VAL A 173 -13.37 -5.87 17.98
C VAL A 173 -13.74 -4.64 17.17
N GLU A 174 -12.91 -3.58 17.17
CA GLU A 174 -13.12 -2.40 16.33
C GLU A 174 -13.16 -2.76 14.83
N ALA A 175 -12.21 -3.59 14.39
CA ALA A 175 -12.13 -4.03 13.00
C ALA A 175 -13.32 -4.91 12.58
N LEU A 176 -13.77 -5.82 13.43
CA LEU A 176 -14.94 -6.68 13.19
C LEU A 176 -16.24 -5.87 13.22
N THR A 177 -16.39 -4.92 14.15
CA THR A 177 -17.52 -4.00 14.16
C THR A 177 -17.66 -3.25 12.84
N TRP A 178 -16.53 -2.73 12.30
CA TRP A 178 -16.51 -2.10 10.99
C TRP A 178 -17.02 -3.04 9.89
N LEU A 179 -16.62 -4.32 9.91
CA LEU A 179 -17.08 -5.32 8.93
C LEU A 179 -18.57 -5.61 9.07
N ASP A 180 -19.06 -5.74 10.30
CA ASP A 180 -20.48 -5.99 10.59
C ASP A 180 -21.36 -4.80 10.19
N GLU A 181 -20.88 -3.57 10.39
CA GLU A 181 -21.54 -2.38 9.84
C GLU A 181 -21.72 -2.49 8.33
N VAL A 182 -20.65 -2.90 7.60
CA VAL A 182 -20.72 -3.06 6.14
C VAL A 182 -21.68 -4.18 5.73
N LYS A 183 -21.67 -5.32 6.45
CA LYS A 183 -22.60 -6.44 6.23
C LYS A 183 -24.06 -6.03 6.44
N ALA A 184 -24.33 -5.16 7.39
CA ALA A 184 -25.68 -4.69 7.72
C ALA A 184 -26.23 -3.63 6.75
N MET A 185 -25.41 -3.05 5.87
CA MET A 185 -25.84 -2.03 4.91
C MET A 185 -26.78 -2.63 3.86
N LYS A 186 -27.96 -2.04 3.72
CA LYS A 186 -28.96 -2.42 2.71
C LYS A 186 -28.69 -1.78 1.35
N GLU A 187 -28.06 -0.62 1.34
CA GLU A 187 -27.73 0.17 0.16
C GLU A 187 -26.21 0.30 0.01
N PRO A 188 -25.70 0.41 -1.22
CA PRO A 188 -24.26 0.55 -1.44
C PRO A 188 -23.73 1.86 -0.84
N PRO A 189 -22.71 1.81 0.03
CA PRO A 189 -22.11 3.03 0.57
C PRO A 189 -21.44 3.85 -0.53
N ALA A 190 -21.23 5.14 -0.27
CA ALA A 190 -20.49 6.02 -1.16
C ALA A 190 -19.05 5.55 -1.37
N PRO A 191 -18.43 5.81 -2.54
CA PRO A 191 -17.03 5.52 -2.76
C PRO A 191 -16.13 6.31 -1.79
N GLU A 192 -15.21 5.62 -1.11
CA GLU A 192 -14.30 6.24 -0.12
C GLU A 192 -12.90 6.50 -0.70
N ARG A 193 -12.49 5.79 -1.76
CA ARG A 193 -11.16 5.88 -2.37
C ARG A 193 -11.18 6.71 -3.65
N PHE A 194 -10.17 7.56 -3.81
CA PHE A 194 -10.01 8.34 -5.03
C PHE A 194 -9.59 7.45 -6.20
N ALA A 195 -10.32 7.54 -7.32
CA ALA A 195 -10.12 6.71 -8.50
C ALA A 195 -8.68 6.72 -9.01
N ALA A 196 -8.08 7.91 -9.17
CA ALA A 196 -6.73 8.06 -9.69
C ALA A 196 -5.61 7.53 -8.79
N GLN A 197 -5.86 7.41 -7.48
CA GLN A 197 -4.84 7.00 -6.51
C GLN A 197 -4.90 5.53 -6.17
N PHE A 198 -6.07 4.92 -6.21
CA PHE A 198 -6.28 3.57 -5.73
C PHE A 198 -7.13 2.71 -6.68
N CYS A 199 -8.31 3.19 -7.08
CA CYS A 199 -9.32 2.33 -7.70
C CYS A 199 -8.86 1.73 -9.03
N GLN A 200 -8.15 2.49 -9.86
CA GLN A 200 -7.65 2.02 -11.15
C GLN A 200 -6.71 0.83 -11.02
N HIS A 201 -5.88 0.81 -9.98
CA HIS A 201 -4.77 -0.14 -9.83
C HIS A 201 -5.07 -1.30 -8.89
N TYR A 202 -6.12 -1.20 -8.05
CA TYR A 202 -6.37 -2.20 -7.00
C TYR A 202 -7.82 -2.68 -6.92
N CYS A 203 -8.81 -1.90 -7.41
CA CYS A 203 -10.21 -2.24 -7.23
C CYS A 203 -10.77 -2.98 -8.44
N SER A 204 -11.31 -4.17 -8.22
CA SER A 204 -11.92 -5.00 -9.27
C SER A 204 -13.30 -4.52 -9.74
N TYR A 205 -13.89 -3.55 -9.05
CA TYR A 205 -15.21 -2.99 -9.35
C TYR A 205 -15.16 -1.60 -10.00
N TYR A 206 -13.94 -1.09 -10.22
CA TYR A 206 -13.76 0.24 -10.80
C TYR A 206 -14.05 0.26 -12.30
N GLY A 207 -14.78 1.28 -12.73
CA GLY A 207 -15.16 1.47 -14.14
C GLY A 207 -16.50 0.79 -14.52
N THR A 208 -17.04 -0.08 -13.66
CA THR A 208 -18.31 -0.80 -13.86
C THR A 208 -19.28 -0.51 -12.69
N ALA A 209 -19.20 -1.28 -11.61
CA ALA A 209 -20.07 -1.11 -10.44
C ALA A 209 -19.72 0.12 -9.57
N CYS A 210 -18.55 0.74 -9.78
CA CYS A 210 -18.10 1.91 -9.02
C CYS A 210 -17.23 2.84 -9.87
N SER A 211 -17.53 4.13 -9.85
CA SER A 211 -16.75 5.18 -10.54
C SER A 211 -15.58 5.70 -9.70
N GLY A 212 -15.54 5.37 -8.40
CA GLY A 212 -14.57 5.91 -7.45
C GLY A 212 -14.96 7.30 -6.94
N LYS A 213 -14.37 7.70 -5.81
CA LYS A 213 -14.63 9.01 -5.22
C LYS A 213 -14.17 10.14 -6.14
N GLY A 214 -14.98 11.16 -6.30
CA GLY A 214 -14.67 12.37 -7.05
C GLY A 214 -14.93 12.32 -8.56
N LYS A 215 -15.46 11.20 -9.10
CA LYS A 215 -15.91 11.13 -10.51
C LYS A 215 -17.37 11.48 -10.71
N ASP A 216 -18.17 11.42 -9.67
CA ASP A 216 -19.62 11.65 -9.74
C ASP A 216 -20.01 13.13 -9.52
N ILE A 217 -19.03 14.03 -9.46
CA ILE A 217 -19.29 15.47 -9.43
C ILE A 217 -19.38 15.92 -10.89
N PRO A 218 -20.58 16.29 -11.38
CA PRO A 218 -20.70 16.93 -12.68
C PRO A 218 -19.82 18.18 -12.68
N LEU A 219 -18.85 18.22 -13.56
CA LEU A 219 -18.06 19.42 -13.78
C LEU A 219 -18.68 20.15 -14.96
N ASP A 220 -19.03 21.41 -14.77
CA ASP A 220 -19.45 22.27 -15.88
C ASP A 220 -18.32 22.34 -16.91
N PRO A 221 -18.62 22.19 -18.21
CA PRO A 221 -17.61 22.25 -19.24
C PRO A 221 -16.96 23.63 -19.27
N ILE A 222 -15.66 23.70 -19.22
CA ILE A 222 -14.91 24.95 -19.45
C ILE A 222 -14.93 25.23 -20.93
N THR A 223 -15.64 26.30 -21.33
CA THR A 223 -15.79 26.73 -22.72
C THR A 223 -14.95 27.95 -23.07
N ASP A 224 -14.32 28.58 -22.07
CA ASP A 224 -13.44 29.73 -22.29
C ASP A 224 -12.11 29.26 -22.92
N GLU A 225 -11.86 29.72 -24.15
CA GLU A 225 -10.71 29.32 -24.94
C GLU A 225 -9.38 29.73 -24.29
N VAL A 226 -9.35 30.87 -23.58
CA VAL A 226 -8.14 31.34 -22.88
C VAL A 226 -7.80 30.37 -21.73
N ILE A 227 -8.80 29.93 -20.98
CA ILE A 227 -8.62 28.95 -19.90
C ILE A 227 -8.21 27.60 -20.46
N ILE A 228 -8.82 27.16 -21.58
CA ILE A 228 -8.46 25.91 -22.25
C ILE A 228 -6.99 25.92 -22.69
N GLN A 229 -6.53 26.99 -23.29
CA GLN A 229 -5.13 27.16 -23.71
C GLN A 229 -4.17 27.19 -22.51
N ALA A 230 -4.54 27.89 -21.44
CA ALA A 230 -3.74 27.92 -20.20
C ALA A 230 -3.60 26.50 -19.58
N VAL A 231 -4.67 25.72 -19.57
CA VAL A 231 -4.65 24.30 -19.10
C VAL A 231 -3.72 23.45 -19.98
N LYS A 232 -3.81 23.56 -21.31
CA LYS A 232 -2.95 22.85 -22.25
C LYS A 232 -1.48 23.21 -22.03
N GLN A 233 -1.18 24.49 -21.89
CA GLN A 233 0.18 24.97 -21.62
C GLN A 233 0.71 24.46 -20.28
N TYR A 234 -0.12 24.47 -19.23
CA TYR A 234 0.26 23.92 -17.91
C TYR A 234 0.59 22.42 -18.00
N LEU A 235 -0.20 21.63 -18.72
CA LEU A 235 0.04 20.20 -18.90
C LEU A 235 1.34 19.93 -19.66
N GLN A 236 1.60 20.71 -20.73
CA GLN A 236 2.84 20.63 -21.50
C GLN A 236 4.06 20.93 -20.62
N LEU A 237 4.07 22.06 -19.91
CA LEU A 237 5.17 22.45 -19.02
C LEU A 237 5.38 21.41 -17.90
N SER A 238 4.31 20.85 -17.37
CA SER A 238 4.39 19.81 -16.35
C SER A 238 5.05 18.51 -16.89
N SER A 239 4.79 18.17 -18.15
CA SER A 239 5.45 17.04 -18.82
C SER A 239 6.94 17.31 -19.05
N GLU A 240 7.28 18.49 -19.55
CA GLU A 240 8.68 18.91 -19.77
C GLU A 240 9.49 18.95 -18.47
N ILE A 241 8.90 19.44 -17.37
CA ILE A 241 9.53 19.42 -16.04
C ILE A 241 9.83 17.99 -15.62
N LYS A 242 8.85 17.09 -15.76
CA LYS A 242 9.03 15.67 -15.39
C LYS A 242 10.12 14.99 -16.21
N GLU A 243 10.19 15.24 -17.50
CA GLU A 243 11.25 14.71 -18.39
C GLU A 243 12.63 15.22 -17.96
N LYS A 244 12.75 16.54 -17.68
CA LYS A 244 13.99 17.16 -17.21
C LYS A 244 14.40 16.64 -15.83
N GLU A 245 13.45 16.43 -14.92
CA GLU A 245 13.73 15.82 -13.61
C GLU A 245 14.23 14.38 -13.76
N THR A 246 13.62 13.59 -14.64
CA THR A 246 14.07 12.21 -14.91
C THR A 246 15.48 12.21 -15.51
N ALA A 247 15.77 13.08 -16.48
CA ALA A 247 17.08 13.21 -17.06
C ALA A 247 18.12 13.66 -16.03
N ARG A 248 17.80 14.66 -15.18
CA ARG A 248 18.66 15.11 -14.08
C ARG A 248 18.98 13.99 -13.10
N ASP A 249 17.96 13.19 -12.74
CA ASP A 249 18.15 12.08 -11.80
C ASP A 249 19.03 10.99 -12.41
N GLY A 250 18.92 10.74 -13.72
CA GLY A 250 19.85 9.86 -14.46
C GLY A 250 21.30 10.36 -14.44
N VAL A 251 21.50 11.68 -14.69
CA VAL A 251 22.85 12.30 -14.59
C VAL A 251 23.37 12.25 -13.15
N LYS A 252 22.51 12.51 -12.17
CA LYS A 252 22.87 12.42 -10.75
C LYS A 252 23.32 11.00 -10.36
N ALA A 253 22.65 9.97 -10.85
CA ALA A 253 23.07 8.59 -10.63
C ALA A 253 24.45 8.28 -11.23
N ALA A 254 24.76 8.83 -12.42
CA ALA A 254 26.09 8.71 -13.04
C ALA A 254 27.21 9.44 -12.26
N LEU A 255 26.85 10.40 -11.41
CA LEU A 255 27.80 11.15 -10.55
C LEU A 255 27.93 10.53 -9.15
N GLU A 256 27.31 9.42 -8.89
CA GLU A 256 27.35 8.77 -7.57
C GLU A 256 28.77 8.40 -7.18
N ASN A 257 29.15 8.77 -5.95
CA ASN A 257 30.50 8.58 -5.39
C ASN A 257 31.65 9.32 -6.12
N ILE A 258 31.35 10.26 -7.03
CA ILE A 258 32.37 11.08 -7.68
C ILE A 258 32.64 12.32 -6.83
N ASN A 259 33.93 12.52 -6.51
CA ASN A 259 34.41 13.70 -5.80
C ASN A 259 35.59 14.30 -6.58
N GLY A 260 35.54 15.60 -6.87
CA GLY A 260 36.58 16.25 -7.62
C GLY A 260 36.24 17.66 -8.07
N VAL A 261 37.09 18.21 -8.92
CA VAL A 261 36.93 19.53 -9.54
C VAL A 261 37.10 19.38 -11.04
N ILE A 262 36.13 19.85 -11.82
CA ILE A 262 36.25 19.89 -13.29
C ILE A 262 37.02 21.11 -13.75
N PRO A 263 37.49 21.17 -15.03
CA PRO A 263 38.41 22.24 -15.50
C PRO A 263 37.92 23.68 -15.39
N ASP A 264 36.61 23.89 -15.30
CA ASP A 264 36.01 25.22 -15.12
C ASP A 264 35.97 25.69 -13.63
N GLY A 265 36.47 24.84 -12.71
CA GLY A 265 36.50 25.09 -11.27
C GLY A 265 35.26 24.62 -10.52
N THR A 266 34.26 24.04 -11.18
CA THR A 266 33.07 23.50 -10.54
C THR A 266 33.44 22.28 -9.69
N LYS A 267 33.05 22.29 -8.42
CA LYS A 267 33.31 21.18 -7.47
C LYS A 267 32.15 20.20 -7.48
N VAL A 268 32.48 18.93 -7.59
CA VAL A 268 31.55 17.83 -7.40
C VAL A 268 31.92 17.14 -6.09
N SER A 269 30.97 17.00 -5.19
CA SER A 269 31.18 16.26 -3.96
C SER A 269 29.96 15.42 -3.63
N TRP A 270 30.22 14.17 -3.29
CA TRP A 270 29.22 13.23 -2.83
C TRP A 270 29.53 12.91 -1.37
N SER A 271 28.66 13.34 -0.46
CA SER A 271 28.87 13.16 0.98
C SER A 271 27.62 12.65 1.67
N GLN A 272 27.81 11.86 2.69
CA GLN A 272 26.73 11.43 3.56
C GLN A 272 26.26 12.65 4.38
N VAL A 273 24.99 12.99 4.23
CA VAL A 273 24.36 14.06 5.01
C VAL A 273 23.58 13.41 6.14
N ALA A 274 23.75 13.91 7.36
CA ALA A 274 22.95 13.47 8.50
C ALA A 274 21.45 13.64 8.19
N GLY A 275 20.65 12.62 8.51
CA GLY A 275 19.21 12.69 8.36
C GLY A 275 18.62 13.90 9.09
N ARG A 276 17.56 14.49 8.55
CA ARG A 276 16.83 15.55 9.26
C ARG A 276 16.30 14.99 10.56
N SER A 277 16.62 15.62 11.68
CA SER A 277 15.96 15.32 12.95
C SER A 277 14.49 15.72 12.82
N SER A 278 13.60 14.79 12.98
CA SER A 278 12.17 15.03 13.16
C SER A 278 11.80 14.79 14.62
N ILE A 279 10.73 15.45 15.06
CA ILE A 279 10.17 15.19 16.37
C ILE A 279 9.68 13.74 16.37
N ASP A 280 10.14 12.95 17.33
CA ASP A 280 9.58 11.63 17.61
C ASP A 280 8.19 11.82 18.23
N GLU A 281 7.16 11.77 17.37
CA GLU A 281 5.77 11.95 17.80
C GLU A 281 5.33 10.89 18.82
N GLN A 282 5.90 9.68 18.79
CA GLN A 282 5.59 8.64 19.76
C GLN A 282 6.20 8.96 21.12
N ALA A 283 7.46 9.37 21.15
CA ALA A 283 8.11 9.78 22.40
C ALA A 283 7.41 11.00 23.03
N VAL A 284 7.01 11.99 22.20
CA VAL A 284 6.25 13.18 22.67
C VAL A 284 4.87 12.76 23.19
N LYS A 285 4.18 11.87 22.50
CA LYS A 285 2.86 11.37 22.94
C LYS A 285 2.95 10.57 24.24
N MET A 286 4.00 9.77 24.43
CA MET A 286 4.24 9.06 25.70
C MET A 286 4.56 10.01 26.85
N ALA A 287 5.29 11.10 26.59
CA ALA A 287 5.70 12.05 27.60
C ALA A 287 4.61 13.09 27.97
N MET A 288 3.79 13.49 27.02
CA MET A 288 2.85 14.63 27.15
C MET A 288 1.37 14.25 26.97
N GLY A 289 1.06 13.00 26.64
CA GLY A 289 -0.31 12.52 26.39
C GLY A 289 -0.85 12.86 24.99
N GLU A 290 -0.43 13.97 24.40
CA GLU A 290 -0.81 14.35 23.03
C GLU A 290 0.32 15.13 22.34
N VAL A 291 0.34 15.10 21.02
CA VAL A 291 1.29 15.88 20.22
C VAL A 291 0.65 17.20 19.85
N PRO A 292 1.20 18.37 20.29
CA PRO A 292 0.70 19.66 19.87
C PRO A 292 0.74 19.81 18.35
N LYS A 293 -0.41 20.02 17.72
CA LYS A 293 -0.51 20.26 16.27
C LYS A 293 -0.62 21.74 15.99
N LYS A 294 0.33 22.28 15.22
CA LYS A 294 0.15 23.60 14.62
C LYS A 294 -0.70 23.46 13.37
N VAL A 295 -1.90 23.99 13.40
CA VAL A 295 -2.74 24.10 12.21
C VAL A 295 -2.19 25.23 11.36
N GLY A 296 -1.72 24.90 10.17
CA GLY A 296 -1.30 25.91 9.17
C GLY A 296 -2.52 26.64 8.60
N GLU A 297 -2.30 27.83 8.06
CA GLU A 297 -3.36 28.56 7.34
C GLU A 297 -3.83 27.76 6.12
N PRO A 298 -5.13 27.82 5.76
CA PRO A 298 -5.64 27.18 4.57
C PRO A 298 -4.89 27.67 3.33
N SER A 299 -4.45 26.76 2.48
CA SER A 299 -3.79 27.10 1.21
C SER A 299 -4.61 26.62 0.03
N MET A 300 -4.63 27.41 -1.05
CA MET A 300 -5.25 27.01 -2.32
C MET A 300 -4.31 26.12 -3.11
N ARG A 301 -4.82 25.03 -3.65
CA ARG A 301 -4.07 24.10 -4.50
C ARG A 301 -4.69 24.00 -5.87
N LEU A 302 -3.95 24.36 -6.90
CA LEU A 302 -4.31 24.05 -8.28
C LEU A 302 -4.11 22.56 -8.54
N THR A 303 -5.12 21.91 -9.07
CA THR A 303 -5.03 20.54 -9.58
C THR A 303 -5.53 20.51 -11.01
N VAL A 304 -4.65 20.17 -11.95
CA VAL A 304 -4.97 19.90 -13.35
C VAL A 304 -4.68 18.43 -13.59
N LYS A 305 -5.65 17.70 -14.14
CA LYS A 305 -5.56 16.26 -14.41
C LYS A 305 -5.83 16.00 -15.88
#